data_8d8f6702dbf31f4b877f646bc9a8935f
#
_entry.id   8d8f6702dbf31f4b877f646bc9a8935f
#
_cell.length_a   1.000
_cell.length_b   1.000
_cell.length_c   1.000
_cell.angle_alpha   90.00
_cell.angle_beta   90.00
_cell.angle_gamma   90.00
#
_symmetry.space_group_name_H-M   'P 1'
#
loop_
_entity.id
_entity.type
_entity.pdbx_description
1 polymer ?
#
loop_
_entity_poly.entity_id
_entity_poly.type
_entity_poly.pdbx_seq_one_letter_code
_entity_poly.pdbx_strand_id
1 'polypeptide(L)'
;MNSLLYDVTDSKLKKLQRVQNNAARLIMRKKKYCHITPLLDQLHWLPVKFRIKYKILMMVFKCIHGEGPSYLSSLLKRHNPARSLRSSDRHLLEEPRTRRKWGDRAFSVAGPKLWNELKDEVKSSTSVDCFKKELKTYLFTKAFK
;
A
#
# COMPACT_ATOMS: atom_id res chain seq x y z
N MET A 1 -8.43 -2.46 10.14
CA MET A 1 -7.06 -2.01 9.82
C MET A 1 -6.42 -3.01 8.86
N ASN A 2 -5.93 -2.59 7.66
CA ASN A 2 -5.48 -3.53 6.63
C ASN A 2 -4.02 -4.01 6.80
N SER A 3 -3.27 -3.42 7.74
CA SER A 3 -1.90 -3.84 8.04
C SER A 3 -1.81 -5.29 8.52
N LEU A 4 -2.82 -5.78 9.22
CA LEU A 4 -2.91 -7.18 9.65
C LEU A 4 -2.89 -8.18 8.48
N LEU A 5 -3.34 -7.75 7.29
CA LEU A 5 -3.32 -8.56 6.08
C LEU A 5 -2.02 -8.38 5.27
N TYR A 6 -1.13 -7.49 5.69
CA TYR A 6 0.17 -7.32 5.08
C TYR A 6 1.04 -8.53 5.40
N ASP A 7 1.79 -8.98 4.41
CA ASP A 7 2.68 -10.16 4.54
C ASP A 7 1.99 -11.46 5.05
N VAL A 8 0.69 -11.56 4.81
CA VAL A 8 -0.04 -12.83 5.01
C VAL A 8 0.29 -13.78 3.86
N THR A 9 0.39 -15.07 4.18
CA THR A 9 0.68 -16.13 3.20
C THR A 9 -0.23 -16.05 1.97
N ASP A 10 0.32 -16.27 0.79
CA ASP A 10 -0.41 -16.20 -0.48
C ASP A 10 -1.65 -17.11 -0.49
N SER A 11 -1.61 -18.25 0.21
CA SER A 11 -2.77 -19.17 0.32
C SER A 11 -3.99 -18.49 0.96
N LYS A 12 -3.80 -17.68 2.00
CA LYS A 12 -4.88 -16.92 2.65
C LYS A 12 -5.36 -15.77 1.77
N LEU A 13 -4.44 -15.05 1.12
CA LEU A 13 -4.79 -13.97 0.19
C LEU A 13 -5.55 -14.49 -1.04
N LYS A 14 -5.22 -15.70 -1.53
CA LYS A 14 -5.95 -16.36 -2.63
C LYS A 14 -7.45 -16.52 -2.34
N LYS A 15 -7.84 -16.78 -1.10
CA LYS A 15 -9.26 -16.86 -0.72
C LYS A 15 -9.98 -15.52 -0.92
N LEU A 16 -9.37 -14.42 -0.46
CA LEU A 16 -9.91 -13.07 -0.65
C LEU A 16 -9.91 -12.67 -2.14
N GLN A 17 -8.85 -13.02 -2.87
CA GLN A 17 -8.75 -12.75 -4.29
C GLN A 17 -9.84 -13.51 -5.08
N ARG A 18 -10.19 -14.73 -4.69
CA ARG A 18 -11.33 -15.48 -5.31
C ARG A 18 -12.65 -14.73 -5.16
N VAL A 19 -12.92 -14.17 -3.98
CA VAL A 19 -14.14 -13.37 -3.75
C VAL A 19 -14.17 -12.16 -4.68
N GLN A 20 -13.06 -11.42 -4.75
CA GLN A 20 -12.94 -10.28 -5.66
C GLN A 20 -13.13 -10.69 -7.13
N ASN A 21 -12.52 -11.79 -7.54
CA ASN A 21 -12.62 -12.29 -8.91
C ASN A 21 -14.06 -12.69 -9.27
N ASN A 22 -14.77 -13.33 -8.36
CA ASN A 22 -16.18 -13.70 -8.57
C ASN A 22 -17.06 -12.47 -8.68
N ALA A 23 -16.84 -11.46 -7.82
CA ALA A 23 -17.56 -10.19 -7.89
C ALA A 23 -17.30 -9.47 -9.23
N ALA A 24 -16.06 -9.42 -9.70
CA ALA A 24 -15.72 -8.81 -10.98
C ALA A 24 -16.41 -9.52 -12.16
N ARG A 25 -16.42 -10.86 -12.16
CA ARG A 25 -17.13 -11.64 -13.20
C ARG A 25 -18.64 -11.39 -13.18
N LEU A 26 -19.23 -11.31 -12.00
CA LEU A 26 -20.66 -11.03 -11.84
C LEU A 26 -21.01 -9.65 -12.42
N ILE A 27 -20.28 -8.61 -12.03
CA ILE A 27 -20.48 -7.23 -12.52
C ILE A 27 -20.34 -7.17 -14.04
N MET A 28 -19.30 -7.82 -14.59
CA MET A 28 -19.01 -7.82 -16.01
C MET A 28 -19.82 -8.87 -16.80
N ARG A 29 -20.73 -9.60 -16.15
CA ARG A 29 -21.54 -10.68 -16.74
C ARG A 29 -20.71 -11.68 -17.55
N LYS A 30 -19.52 -12.04 -17.04
CA LYS A 30 -18.60 -12.98 -17.71
C LYS A 30 -18.64 -14.36 -17.09
N LYS A 31 -18.40 -15.38 -17.92
CA LYS A 31 -18.38 -16.78 -17.51
C LYS A 31 -17.17 -17.08 -16.59
N LYS A 32 -17.26 -18.18 -15.81
CA LYS A 32 -16.26 -18.63 -14.85
C LYS A 32 -14.85 -18.80 -15.47
N TYR A 33 -14.76 -19.13 -16.73
CA TYR A 33 -13.51 -19.42 -17.45
C TYR A 33 -12.82 -18.18 -18.03
N CYS A 34 -13.45 -17.01 -18.00
CA CYS A 34 -12.84 -15.79 -18.53
C CYS A 34 -11.63 -15.39 -17.67
N HIS A 35 -10.57 -14.98 -18.37
CA HIS A 35 -9.37 -14.45 -17.70
C HIS A 35 -9.73 -13.25 -16.84
N ILE A 36 -9.22 -13.23 -15.60
CA ILE A 36 -9.63 -12.22 -14.63
C ILE A 36 -8.89 -10.89 -14.76
N THR A 37 -7.63 -10.93 -15.21
CA THR A 37 -6.77 -9.75 -15.31
C THR A 37 -7.41 -8.61 -16.11
N PRO A 38 -7.91 -8.84 -17.37
CA PRO A 38 -8.54 -7.77 -18.12
C PRO A 38 -9.84 -7.27 -17.51
N LEU A 39 -10.55 -8.10 -16.74
CA LEU A 39 -11.77 -7.66 -16.06
C LEU A 39 -11.47 -6.72 -14.89
N LEU A 40 -10.42 -7.02 -14.10
CA LEU A 40 -9.97 -6.13 -13.03
C LEU A 40 -9.42 -4.82 -13.59
N ASP A 41 -8.72 -4.88 -14.73
CA ASP A 41 -8.21 -3.71 -15.44
C ASP A 41 -9.36 -2.80 -15.90
N GLN A 42 -10.35 -3.33 -16.60
CA GLN A 42 -11.54 -2.58 -17.02
C GLN A 42 -12.34 -1.97 -15.88
N LEU A 43 -12.44 -2.67 -14.76
CA LEU A 43 -13.11 -2.17 -13.55
C LEU A 43 -12.24 -1.19 -12.74
N HIS A 44 -10.99 -0.96 -13.14
CA HIS A 44 -10.00 -0.22 -12.37
C HIS A 44 -9.87 -0.73 -10.93
N TRP A 45 -9.92 -2.04 -10.75
CA TRP A 45 -9.81 -2.69 -9.46
C TRP A 45 -8.40 -3.22 -9.21
N LEU A 46 -7.77 -2.72 -8.18
CA LEU A 46 -6.50 -3.27 -7.72
C LEU A 46 -6.72 -4.68 -7.15
N PRO A 47 -5.85 -5.65 -7.50
CA PRO A 47 -5.80 -6.94 -6.82
C PRO A 47 -5.66 -6.79 -5.30
N VAL A 48 -6.18 -7.73 -4.52
CA VAL A 48 -6.23 -7.65 -3.05
C VAL A 48 -4.88 -7.29 -2.44
N LYS A 49 -3.78 -7.89 -2.91
CA LYS A 49 -2.42 -7.60 -2.43
C LYS A 49 -2.05 -6.11 -2.58
N PHE A 50 -2.34 -5.52 -3.72
CA PHE A 50 -2.08 -4.10 -4.00
C PHE A 50 -3.05 -3.18 -3.28
N ARG A 51 -4.30 -3.62 -3.09
CA ARG A 51 -5.29 -2.87 -2.31
C ARG A 51 -4.90 -2.75 -0.83
N ILE A 52 -4.29 -3.79 -0.26
CA ILE A 52 -3.73 -3.74 1.10
C ILE A 52 -2.61 -2.70 1.18
N LYS A 53 -1.64 -2.73 0.25
CA LYS A 53 -0.56 -1.74 0.18
C LYS A 53 -1.11 -0.33 0.01
N TYR A 54 -2.06 -0.13 -0.89
CA TYR A 54 -2.73 1.15 -1.10
C TYR A 54 -3.32 1.71 0.20
N LYS A 55 -4.06 0.89 0.95
CA LYS A 55 -4.69 1.32 2.21
C LYS A 55 -3.68 1.70 3.30
N ILE A 56 -2.58 0.95 3.40
CA ILE A 56 -1.51 1.26 4.36
C ILE A 56 -0.84 2.59 3.98
N LEU A 57 -0.45 2.75 2.72
CA LEU A 57 0.23 3.95 2.22
C LEU A 57 -0.63 5.20 2.34
N MET A 58 -1.94 5.09 2.06
CA MET A 58 -2.90 6.18 2.29
C MET A 58 -2.93 6.61 3.75
N MET A 59 -2.86 5.65 4.69
CA MET A 59 -2.83 5.98 6.11
C MET A 59 -1.50 6.61 6.52
N VAL A 60 -0.37 6.10 5.99
CA VAL A 60 0.96 6.70 6.23
C VAL A 60 0.98 8.14 5.75
N PHE A 61 0.52 8.41 4.53
CA PHE A 61 0.44 9.78 3.99
C PHE A 61 -0.34 10.70 4.90
N LYS A 62 -1.55 10.30 5.30
CA LYS A 62 -2.39 11.07 6.23
C LYS A 62 -1.71 11.34 7.57
N CYS A 63 -1.01 10.34 8.12
CA CYS A 63 -0.28 10.49 9.38
C CYS A 63 0.88 11.49 9.26
N ILE A 64 1.60 11.50 8.13
CA ILE A 64 2.72 12.43 7.88
C ILE A 64 2.22 13.87 7.75
N HIS A 65 1.04 14.07 7.15
CA HIS A 65 0.43 15.39 6.91
C HIS A 65 -0.51 15.86 8.03
N GLY A 66 -0.57 15.15 9.16
CA GLY A 66 -1.38 15.55 10.31
C GLY A 66 -2.89 15.26 10.19
N GLU A 67 -3.33 14.62 9.11
CA GLU A 67 -4.73 14.23 8.88
C GLU A 67 -5.06 12.83 9.41
N GLY A 68 -4.07 12.13 9.94
CA GLY A 68 -4.23 10.78 10.49
C GLY A 68 -4.52 10.79 11.99
N PRO A 69 -5.00 9.66 12.54
CA PRO A 69 -5.16 9.50 13.98
C PRO A 69 -3.83 9.68 14.73
N SER A 70 -3.84 10.42 15.84
CA SER A 70 -2.65 10.75 16.62
C SER A 70 -1.85 9.52 17.06
N TYR A 71 -2.55 8.46 17.49
CA TYR A 71 -1.91 7.21 17.91
C TYR A 71 -1.19 6.46 16.78
N LEU A 72 -1.57 6.66 15.51
CA LEU A 72 -0.83 6.10 14.37
C LEU A 72 0.32 7.02 13.96
N SER A 73 0.13 8.34 14.04
CA SER A 73 1.17 9.31 13.72
C SER A 73 2.35 9.17 14.67
N SER A 74 2.13 8.89 15.96
CA SER A 74 3.19 8.67 16.96
C SER A 74 4.03 7.40 16.69
N LEU A 75 3.52 6.44 15.90
CA LEU A 75 4.25 5.23 15.51
C LEU A 75 5.21 5.45 14.34
N LEU A 76 5.07 6.57 13.62
CA LEU A 76 5.88 6.87 12.45
C LEU A 76 6.96 7.89 12.84
N LYS A 77 8.21 7.49 12.69
CA LYS A 77 9.36 8.37 12.94
C LYS A 77 10.02 8.73 11.61
N ARG A 78 10.34 10.02 11.42
CA ARG A 78 11.14 10.45 10.28
C ARG A 78 12.57 9.97 10.44
N HIS A 79 13.15 9.49 9.35
CA HIS A 79 14.56 9.11 9.34
C HIS A 79 15.43 10.36 9.36
N ASN A 80 16.17 10.55 10.46
CA ASN A 80 17.15 11.62 10.60
C ASN A 80 18.55 11.00 10.51
N PRO A 81 19.22 11.06 9.35
CA PRO A 81 20.58 10.55 9.23
C PRO A 81 21.55 11.38 10.08
N ALA A 82 22.50 10.70 10.74
CA ALA A 82 23.52 11.37 11.57
C ALA A 82 24.47 12.28 10.75
N ARG A 83 24.51 12.12 9.43
CA ARG A 83 25.25 12.96 8.48
C ARG A 83 24.31 13.41 7.37
N SER A 84 24.42 14.67 6.94
CA SER A 84 23.70 15.18 5.77
C SER A 84 24.21 14.46 4.51
N LEU A 85 23.37 13.59 3.98
CA LEU A 85 23.60 12.87 2.73
C LEU A 85 22.71 13.47 1.63
N ARG A 86 23.10 13.32 0.37
CA ARG A 86 22.25 13.70 -0.78
C ARG A 86 20.85 13.06 -0.78
N SER A 87 20.67 11.98 0.01
CA SER A 87 19.40 11.27 0.18
C SER A 87 18.56 11.74 1.37
N SER A 88 19.04 12.73 2.16
CA SER A 88 18.30 13.25 3.33
C SER A 88 16.94 13.87 2.96
N ASP A 89 16.81 14.40 1.74
CA ASP A 89 15.58 15.05 1.26
C ASP A 89 14.49 14.09 0.77
N ARG A 90 14.74 12.79 0.82
CA ARG A 90 13.79 11.77 0.31
C ARG A 90 12.58 11.47 1.20
N HIS A 91 12.34 12.25 2.24
CA HIS A 91 11.22 12.04 3.16
C HIS A 91 11.08 10.59 3.66
N LEU A 92 12.23 9.96 4.00
CA LEU A 92 12.27 8.58 4.46
C LEU A 92 11.75 8.46 5.89
N LEU A 93 11.19 7.31 6.19
CA LEU A 93 10.75 6.91 7.52
C LEU A 93 11.73 5.88 8.12
N GLU A 94 11.88 5.91 9.44
CA GLU A 94 12.66 4.92 10.18
C GLU A 94 11.96 3.55 10.13
N GLU A 95 12.69 2.51 9.73
CA GLU A 95 12.20 1.13 9.71
C GLU A 95 12.63 0.39 10.97
N PRO A 96 11.72 0.17 11.94
CA PRO A 96 12.06 -0.60 13.14
C PRO A 96 12.40 -2.05 12.79
N ARG A 97 13.47 -2.57 13.39
CA ARG A 97 13.85 -3.98 13.21
C ARG A 97 12.93 -4.87 14.05
N THR A 98 12.43 -5.93 13.45
CA THR A 98 11.60 -6.94 14.12
C THR A 98 12.31 -8.28 14.18
N ARG A 99 12.09 -9.00 15.28
CA ARG A 99 12.66 -10.35 15.48
C ARG A 99 11.76 -11.45 14.91
N ARG A 100 10.48 -11.17 14.69
CA ARG A 100 9.47 -12.16 14.29
C ARG A 100 8.62 -11.65 13.13
N LYS A 101 8.25 -12.53 12.20
CA LYS A 101 7.36 -12.23 11.06
C LYS A 101 6.04 -11.56 11.44
N TRP A 102 5.53 -11.81 12.65
CA TRP A 102 4.31 -11.15 13.13
C TRP A 102 4.51 -9.65 13.36
N GLY A 103 5.71 -9.26 13.81
CA GLY A 103 6.07 -7.85 13.99
C GLY A 103 6.11 -7.10 12.67
N ASP A 104 6.48 -7.76 11.56
CA ASP A 104 6.57 -7.14 10.22
C ASP A 104 5.21 -6.65 9.71
N ARG A 105 4.11 -7.17 10.27
CA ARG A 105 2.73 -6.74 9.95
C ARG A 105 2.26 -5.53 10.74
N ALA A 106 2.98 -5.15 11.79
CA ALA A 106 2.65 -3.96 12.56
C ALA A 106 2.70 -2.72 11.64
N PHE A 107 1.78 -1.79 11.85
CA PHE A 107 1.73 -0.56 11.06
C PHE A 107 3.04 0.24 11.15
N SER A 108 3.66 0.24 12.34
CA SER A 108 4.96 0.90 12.59
C SER A 108 6.12 0.33 11.76
N VAL A 109 5.99 -0.87 11.21
CA VAL A 109 7.01 -1.53 10.38
C VAL A 109 6.58 -1.56 8.91
N ALA A 110 5.38 -2.07 8.65
CA ALA A 110 4.83 -2.19 7.29
C ALA A 110 4.66 -0.83 6.61
N GLY A 111 4.25 0.20 7.37
CA GLY A 111 4.08 1.56 6.86
C GLY A 111 5.37 2.16 6.33
N PRO A 112 6.42 2.33 7.18
CA PRO A 112 7.71 2.85 6.75
C PRO A 112 8.33 2.05 5.61
N LYS A 113 8.33 0.72 5.68
CA LYS A 113 8.87 -0.14 4.63
C LYS A 113 8.22 0.14 3.27
N LEU A 114 6.88 0.13 3.21
CA LEU A 114 6.16 0.42 1.98
C LEU A 114 6.34 1.86 1.50
N TRP A 115 6.43 2.81 2.43
CA TRP A 115 6.65 4.22 2.13
C TRP A 115 8.02 4.45 1.49
N ASN A 116 9.06 3.84 2.05
CA ASN A 116 10.44 3.98 1.55
C ASN A 116 10.60 3.35 0.15
N GLU A 117 9.81 2.30 -0.17
CA GLU A 117 9.77 1.68 -1.51
C GLU A 117 9.09 2.54 -2.59
N LEU A 118 8.36 3.61 -2.21
CA LEU A 118 7.68 4.48 -3.17
C LEU A 118 8.68 5.36 -3.92
N LYS A 119 8.32 5.70 -5.16
CA LYS A 119 9.02 6.72 -5.93
C LYS A 119 8.87 8.10 -5.26
N ASP A 120 9.92 8.90 -5.33
CA ASP A 120 9.93 10.24 -4.72
C ASP A 120 8.87 11.16 -5.33
N GLU A 121 8.57 11.00 -6.64
CA GLU A 121 7.47 11.71 -7.33
C GLU A 121 6.13 11.54 -6.61
N VAL A 122 5.80 10.30 -6.20
CA VAL A 122 4.52 10.01 -5.50
C VAL A 122 4.55 10.53 -4.06
N LYS A 123 5.72 10.51 -3.38
CA LYS A 123 5.86 11.03 -2.01
C LYS A 123 5.71 12.55 -1.94
N SER A 124 6.07 13.27 -3.01
CA SER A 124 6.03 14.74 -3.08
C SER A 124 4.65 15.32 -3.35
N SER A 125 3.61 14.48 -3.45
CA SER A 125 2.23 14.94 -3.63
C SER A 125 1.83 15.93 -2.52
N THR A 126 1.20 17.04 -2.91
CA THR A 126 0.85 18.14 -1.99
C THR A 126 -0.47 17.93 -1.26
N SER A 127 -1.37 17.10 -1.82
CA SER A 127 -2.70 16.85 -1.23
C SER A 127 -3.04 15.37 -1.19
N VAL A 128 -3.96 15.01 -0.29
CA VAL A 128 -4.46 13.62 -0.16
C VAL A 128 -5.09 13.14 -1.46
N ASP A 129 -5.83 14.00 -2.17
CA ASP A 129 -6.49 13.59 -3.41
C ASP A 129 -5.50 13.41 -4.57
N CYS A 130 -4.46 14.22 -4.64
CA CYS A 130 -3.37 14.07 -5.59
C CYS A 130 -2.62 12.75 -5.31
N PHE A 131 -2.17 12.56 -4.08
CA PHE A 131 -1.51 11.32 -3.64
C PHE A 131 -2.33 10.07 -3.93
N LYS A 132 -3.64 10.11 -3.69
CA LYS A 132 -4.58 9.03 -3.93
C LYS A 132 -4.63 8.61 -5.40
N LYS A 133 -4.62 9.59 -6.32
CA LYS A 133 -4.61 9.36 -7.77
C LYS A 133 -3.27 8.77 -8.22
N GLU A 134 -2.17 9.40 -7.84
CA GLU A 134 -0.81 8.98 -8.22
C GLU A 134 -0.47 7.60 -7.66
N LEU A 135 -0.76 7.36 -6.38
CA LEU A 135 -0.56 6.06 -5.75
C LEU A 135 -1.37 4.96 -6.43
N LYS A 136 -2.64 5.25 -6.79
CA LYS A 136 -3.48 4.28 -7.49
C LYS A 136 -2.88 3.95 -8.85
N THR A 137 -2.46 4.94 -9.62
CA THR A 137 -1.82 4.78 -10.94
C THR A 137 -0.52 3.98 -10.82
N TYR A 138 0.34 4.33 -9.86
CA TYR A 138 1.59 3.61 -9.60
C TYR A 138 1.36 2.13 -9.29
N LEU A 139 0.46 1.84 -8.35
CA LEU A 139 0.16 0.46 -7.96
C LEU A 139 -0.55 -0.32 -9.06
N PHE A 140 -1.35 0.37 -9.88
CA PHE A 140 -2.03 -0.23 -11.03
C PHE A 140 -1.03 -0.63 -12.11
N THR A 141 -0.10 0.23 -12.44
CA THR A 141 1.00 -0.08 -13.36
C THR A 141 1.83 -1.28 -12.86
N LYS A 142 2.14 -1.32 -11.56
CA LYS A 142 2.90 -2.42 -10.94
C LYS A 142 2.11 -3.74 -10.87
N ALA A 143 0.79 -3.69 -10.94
CA ALA A 143 -0.08 -4.87 -10.85
C ALA A 143 -0.35 -5.52 -12.22
N PHE A 144 -0.39 -4.73 -13.31
CA PHE A 144 -0.87 -5.17 -14.62
C PHE A 144 0.17 -5.00 -15.75
N LYS A 145 1.23 -4.25 -15.51
CA LYS A 145 2.37 -4.07 -16.42
C LYS A 145 3.65 -4.60 -15.80
#